data_af67d8e724ed85bfda114a04a2207ffd
#
_entry.id   af67d8e724ed85bfda114a04a2207ffd
#
_cell.length_a   1.000
_cell.length_b   1.000
_cell.length_c   1.000
_cell.angle_alpha   90.00
_cell.angle_beta   90.00
_cell.angle_gamma   90.00
#
_symmetry.space_group_name_H-M   'P 1'
#
loop_
_entity.id
_entity.type
_entity.pdbx_description
1 polymer ?
#
loop_
_entity_poly.entity_id
_entity_poly.type
_entity_poly.pdbx_seq_one_letter_code
_entity_poly.pdbx_strand_id
1 'polypeptide(L)'
;MTAFTVNDRPVRYRMDPATPLLFALREASNLTGTKYGCGSGDCGACTVDIDGEAVRSCQISIADCEGRFVTTIEHLSLDRSHPVQQAWAVEQVTQCGFCEPGMIMAIAALLKRTPNPSDAEIEGAITNLCRCGIYPRVKPAIRRAIRIANGTERAAAAPPPGIRPADAARIVPALTPGE
;
A
#
# COMPACT_ATOMS: atom_id res chain seq x y z
N MET A 1 8.49 25.81 -5.81
CA MET A 1 8.74 24.92 -4.63
C MET A 1 7.39 24.57 -4.06
N THR A 2 7.03 23.29 -4.04
CA THR A 2 5.70 22.82 -3.63
C THR A 2 5.79 22.18 -2.25
N ALA A 3 4.87 22.50 -1.34
CA ALA A 3 4.90 22.08 0.04
C ALA A 3 3.58 21.36 0.41
N PHE A 4 3.68 20.14 0.94
CA PHE A 4 2.55 19.37 1.45
C PHE A 4 3.03 18.34 2.49
N THR A 5 2.13 17.54 3.04
CA THR A 5 2.47 16.54 4.05
C THR A 5 2.49 15.15 3.43
N VAL A 6 3.57 14.40 3.65
CA VAL A 6 3.70 13.00 3.22
C VAL A 6 3.98 12.15 4.45
N ASN A 7 3.13 11.17 4.72
CA ASN A 7 3.29 10.26 5.85
C ASN A 7 3.53 11.01 7.17
N ASP A 8 2.64 11.97 7.47
CA ASP A 8 2.66 12.87 8.63
C ASP A 8 3.90 13.77 8.75
N ARG A 9 4.72 13.84 7.71
CA ARG A 9 5.90 14.70 7.67
C ARG A 9 5.73 15.82 6.65
N PRO A 10 5.93 17.09 7.01
CA PRO A 10 5.93 18.18 6.04
C PRO A 10 7.15 18.04 5.11
N VAL A 11 6.89 18.09 3.81
CA VAL A 11 7.92 18.00 2.77
C VAL A 11 7.88 19.22 1.85
N ARG A 12 9.02 19.56 1.25
CA ARG A 12 9.13 20.62 0.26
C ARG A 12 9.93 20.12 -0.94
N TYR A 13 9.26 19.99 -2.06
CA TYR A 13 9.89 19.52 -3.31
C TYR A 13 10.42 20.69 -4.14
N ARG A 14 11.70 20.61 -4.52
CA ARG A 14 12.36 21.51 -5.46
C ARG A 14 12.39 20.88 -6.86
N MET A 15 11.24 20.43 -7.31
CA MET A 15 11.02 19.81 -8.61
C MET A 15 10.09 20.71 -9.43
N ASP A 16 9.98 20.45 -10.73
CA ASP A 16 8.96 21.06 -11.57
C ASP A 16 7.58 20.80 -10.96
N PRO A 17 6.76 21.83 -10.71
CA PRO A 17 5.40 21.66 -10.16
C PRO A 17 4.51 20.70 -10.96
N ALA A 18 4.75 20.55 -12.26
CA ALA A 18 4.04 19.61 -13.12
C ALA A 18 4.51 18.14 -12.96
N THR A 19 5.56 17.89 -12.16
CA THR A 19 6.06 16.52 -11.92
C THR A 19 4.95 15.67 -11.30
N PRO A 20 4.65 14.47 -11.86
CA PRO A 20 3.72 13.55 -11.23
C PRO A 20 4.15 13.17 -9.80
N LEU A 21 3.20 13.17 -8.87
CA LEU A 21 3.44 12.85 -7.46
C LEU A 21 4.21 11.53 -7.27
N LEU A 22 3.91 10.53 -8.10
CA LEU A 22 4.60 9.24 -8.08
C LEU A 22 6.14 9.37 -8.10
N PHE A 23 6.68 10.22 -8.95
CA PHE A 23 8.14 10.39 -9.06
C PHE A 23 8.71 11.16 -7.87
N ALA A 24 8.00 12.17 -7.37
CA ALA A 24 8.41 12.88 -6.16
C ALA A 24 8.49 11.95 -4.94
N LEU A 25 7.50 11.05 -4.77
CA LEU A 25 7.49 10.05 -3.70
C LEU A 25 8.66 9.09 -3.83
N ARG A 26 8.89 8.54 -5.02
CA ARG A 26 9.90 7.49 -5.23
C ARG A 26 11.32 8.01 -5.25
N GLU A 27 11.57 9.12 -5.95
CA GLU A 27 12.93 9.58 -6.25
C GLU A 27 13.42 10.63 -5.23
N ALA A 28 12.55 11.54 -4.80
CA ALA A 28 12.94 12.57 -3.83
C ALA A 28 12.72 12.14 -2.38
N SER A 29 11.67 11.37 -2.08
CA SER A 29 11.37 10.90 -0.72
C SER A 29 11.80 9.45 -0.45
N ASN A 30 12.31 8.74 -1.45
CA ASN A 30 12.71 7.32 -1.36
C ASN A 30 11.57 6.39 -0.87
N LEU A 31 10.30 6.74 -1.14
CA LEU A 31 9.13 5.94 -0.82
C LEU A 31 8.81 5.03 -2.01
N THR A 32 9.46 3.88 -2.07
CA THR A 32 9.44 2.98 -3.23
C THR A 32 8.31 1.97 -3.21
N GLY A 33 7.49 1.92 -2.16
CA GLY A 33 6.31 1.07 -2.05
C GLY A 33 5.26 1.39 -3.12
N THR A 34 5.05 2.68 -3.41
CA THR A 34 4.21 3.13 -4.53
C THR A 34 4.89 2.79 -5.85
N LYS A 35 4.22 2.03 -6.75
CA LYS A 35 4.85 1.45 -7.95
C LYS A 35 4.47 2.20 -9.24
N TYR A 36 5.45 2.37 -10.15
CA TYR A 36 5.20 2.79 -11.51
C TYR A 36 4.82 1.57 -12.37
N GLY A 37 3.60 1.53 -12.87
CA GLY A 37 3.13 0.49 -13.79
C GLY A 37 2.89 1.05 -15.19
N CYS A 38 1.66 1.51 -15.49
CA CYS A 38 1.28 2.00 -16.82
C CYS A 38 1.64 3.47 -17.08
N GLY A 39 1.62 4.33 -16.07
CA GLY A 39 1.75 5.78 -16.21
C GLY A 39 0.50 6.50 -16.74
N SER A 40 -0.50 5.75 -17.20
CA SER A 40 -1.76 6.27 -17.80
C SER A 40 -2.95 6.31 -16.82
N GLY A 41 -2.75 5.88 -15.55
CA GLY A 41 -3.83 5.83 -14.56
C GLY A 41 -4.62 4.51 -14.51
N ASP A 42 -4.47 3.62 -15.50
CA ASP A 42 -5.30 2.42 -15.64
C ASP A 42 -4.98 1.34 -14.61
N CYS A 43 -3.68 1.03 -14.40
CA CYS A 43 -3.29 -0.15 -13.63
C CYS A 43 -3.45 -0.02 -12.11
N GLY A 44 -3.43 1.18 -11.57
CA GLY A 44 -3.58 1.44 -10.14
C GLY A 44 -2.42 1.03 -9.23
N ALA A 45 -1.28 0.57 -9.77
CA ALA A 45 -0.12 0.22 -8.96
C ALA A 45 0.46 1.41 -8.17
N CYS A 46 0.17 2.62 -8.63
CA CYS A 46 0.60 3.88 -8.03
C CYS A 46 -0.42 4.51 -7.06
N THR A 47 -1.44 3.78 -6.64
CA THR A 47 -2.47 4.34 -5.74
C THR A 47 -1.88 4.73 -4.39
N VAL A 48 -2.21 5.93 -3.95
CA VAL A 48 -1.94 6.50 -2.63
C VAL A 48 -3.24 7.05 -2.05
N ASP A 49 -3.27 7.35 -0.76
CA ASP A 49 -4.36 8.11 -0.13
C ASP A 49 -3.99 9.59 -0.16
N ILE A 50 -4.90 10.44 -0.62
CA ILE A 50 -4.78 11.90 -0.50
C ILE A 50 -6.05 12.41 0.18
N ASP A 51 -5.92 12.92 1.41
CA ASP A 51 -7.01 13.41 2.24
C ASP A 51 -8.15 12.39 2.43
N GLY A 52 -7.84 11.10 2.44
CA GLY A 52 -8.79 10.00 2.63
C GLY A 52 -9.34 9.40 1.34
N GLU A 53 -8.87 9.85 0.17
CA GLU A 53 -9.29 9.33 -1.13
C GLU A 53 -8.17 8.57 -1.84
N ALA A 54 -8.53 7.46 -2.49
CA ALA A 54 -7.60 6.70 -3.32
C ALA A 54 -7.33 7.42 -4.64
N VAL A 55 -6.09 7.86 -4.85
CA VAL A 55 -5.68 8.64 -6.02
C VAL A 55 -4.55 7.93 -6.77
N ARG A 56 -4.57 7.97 -8.10
CA ARG A 56 -3.48 7.50 -8.96
C ARG A 56 -2.36 8.53 -8.99
N SER A 57 -1.30 8.33 -8.22
CA SER A 57 -0.21 9.31 -8.08
C SER A 57 0.56 9.60 -9.38
N CYS A 58 0.42 8.77 -10.41
CA CYS A 58 0.96 9.04 -11.74
C CYS A 58 0.14 10.04 -12.56
N GLN A 59 -1.08 10.39 -12.12
CA GLN A 59 -2.02 11.27 -12.82
C GLN A 59 -2.24 12.61 -12.12
N ILE A 60 -1.65 12.82 -10.97
CA ILE A 60 -1.73 14.08 -10.23
C ILE A 60 -0.33 14.69 -10.09
N SER A 61 -0.22 15.99 -10.30
CA SER A 61 1.05 16.70 -10.15
C SER A 61 1.34 17.02 -8.67
N ILE A 62 2.61 17.32 -8.35
CA ILE A 62 2.94 17.79 -7.00
C ILE A 62 2.29 19.14 -6.71
N ALA A 63 2.06 19.98 -7.72
CA ALA A 63 1.35 21.25 -7.55
C ALA A 63 -0.09 21.04 -7.04
N ASP A 64 -0.80 20.04 -7.55
CA ASP A 64 -2.16 19.70 -7.13
C ASP A 64 -2.23 19.12 -5.71
N CYS A 65 -1.08 18.76 -5.15
CA CYS A 65 -0.96 18.25 -3.78
C CYS A 65 -0.60 19.35 -2.77
N GLU A 66 -0.42 20.60 -3.18
CA GLU A 66 -0.02 21.67 -2.27
C GLU A 66 -0.99 21.81 -1.10
N GLY A 67 -0.46 21.79 0.13
CA GLY A 67 -1.25 21.86 1.37
C GLY A 67 -2.02 20.59 1.74
N ARG A 68 -1.97 19.54 0.96
CA ARG A 68 -2.71 18.28 1.19
C ARG A 68 -1.91 17.27 2.01
N PHE A 69 -2.62 16.23 2.46
CA PHE A 69 -2.05 15.11 3.20
C PHE A 69 -1.99 13.88 2.30
N VAL A 70 -0.79 13.39 2.03
CA VAL A 70 -0.54 12.19 1.22
C VAL A 70 -0.08 11.06 2.13
N THR A 71 -0.77 9.93 2.09
CA THR A 71 -0.37 8.70 2.80
C THR A 71 -0.02 7.62 1.79
N THR A 72 1.16 7.03 1.93
CA THR A 72 1.61 5.91 1.12
C THR A 72 1.51 4.59 1.88
N ILE A 73 1.77 3.47 1.19
CA ILE A 73 1.72 2.13 1.81
C ILE A 73 2.68 2.00 2.99
N GLU A 74 3.80 2.72 2.99
CA GLU A 74 4.78 2.71 4.07
C GLU A 74 4.24 3.26 5.38
N HIS A 75 3.19 4.07 5.31
CA HIS A 75 2.59 4.72 6.49
C HIS A 75 1.15 4.28 6.76
N LEU A 76 0.60 3.35 5.97
CA LEU A 76 -0.74 2.81 6.23
C LEU A 76 -0.81 2.17 7.63
N SER A 77 0.26 1.50 8.05
CA SER A 77 0.46 0.97 9.40
C SER A 77 1.93 0.58 9.56
N LEU A 78 2.61 1.18 10.53
CA LEU A 78 4.03 0.97 10.78
C LEU A 78 4.36 -0.45 11.24
N ASP A 79 3.43 -1.08 11.94
CA ASP A 79 3.55 -2.43 12.51
C ASP A 79 2.78 -3.50 11.69
N ARG A 80 2.22 -3.12 10.54
CA ARG A 80 1.37 -3.96 9.69
C ARG A 80 0.07 -4.44 10.38
N SER A 81 -0.39 -3.71 11.40
CA SER A 81 -1.62 -4.01 12.13
C SER A 81 -2.89 -3.59 11.39
N HIS A 82 -2.78 -2.87 10.27
CA HIS A 82 -3.95 -2.45 9.51
C HIS A 82 -4.76 -3.66 9.03
N PRO A 83 -6.10 -3.69 9.23
CA PRO A 83 -6.95 -4.84 8.93
C PRO A 83 -6.79 -5.40 7.51
N VAL A 84 -6.61 -4.52 6.52
CA VAL A 84 -6.38 -4.93 5.12
C VAL A 84 -5.05 -5.67 4.97
N GLN A 85 -3.97 -5.20 5.58
CA GLN A 85 -2.66 -5.85 5.52
C GLN A 85 -2.67 -7.22 6.21
N GLN A 86 -3.34 -7.32 7.36
CA GLN A 86 -3.52 -8.58 8.07
C GLN A 86 -4.32 -9.60 7.24
N ALA A 87 -5.46 -9.17 6.70
CA ALA A 87 -6.30 -10.01 5.85
C ALA A 87 -5.56 -10.47 4.58
N TRP A 88 -4.76 -9.59 3.99
CA TRP A 88 -3.95 -9.87 2.81
C TRP A 88 -2.95 -10.99 3.06
N ALA A 89 -2.27 -10.94 4.19
CA ALA A 89 -1.32 -11.98 4.62
C ALA A 89 -2.00 -13.32 4.91
N VAL A 90 -3.12 -13.30 5.64
CA VAL A 90 -3.87 -14.53 6.01
C VAL A 90 -4.45 -15.22 4.79
N GLU A 91 -5.00 -14.47 3.83
CA GLU A 91 -5.55 -15.00 2.57
C GLU A 91 -4.44 -15.34 1.55
N GLN A 92 -3.18 -15.08 1.89
CA GLN A 92 -2.04 -15.34 1.00
C GLN A 92 -2.26 -14.77 -0.41
N VAL A 93 -2.70 -13.51 -0.49
CA VAL A 93 -3.07 -12.87 -1.75
C VAL A 93 -1.86 -12.64 -2.63
N THR A 94 -0.71 -12.33 -2.02
CA THR A 94 0.53 -11.95 -2.71
C THR A 94 1.03 -13.03 -3.66
N GLN A 95 1.37 -12.60 -4.89
CA GLN A 95 2.13 -13.37 -5.85
C GLN A 95 3.48 -12.67 -6.09
N CYS A 96 3.62 -11.85 -7.13
CA CYS A 96 4.86 -11.08 -7.36
C CYS A 96 4.97 -9.82 -6.47
N GLY A 97 3.89 -9.36 -5.85
CA GLY A 97 3.86 -8.21 -4.95
C GLY A 97 3.79 -6.84 -5.63
N PHE A 98 3.91 -6.75 -6.96
CA PHE A 98 4.03 -5.45 -7.64
C PHE A 98 2.76 -4.58 -7.56
N CYS A 99 1.58 -5.15 -7.77
CA CYS A 99 0.29 -4.44 -7.68
C CYS A 99 -0.21 -4.27 -6.25
N GLU A 100 0.38 -4.99 -5.31
CA GLU A 100 -0.10 -5.12 -3.93
C GLU A 100 -0.21 -3.79 -3.18
N PRO A 101 0.82 -2.94 -3.13
CA PRO A 101 0.74 -1.69 -2.39
C PRO A 101 -0.42 -0.80 -2.86
N GLY A 102 -0.56 -0.63 -4.18
CA GLY A 102 -1.62 0.19 -4.75
C GLY A 102 -3.02 -0.40 -4.51
N MET A 103 -3.16 -1.72 -4.54
CA MET A 103 -4.43 -2.38 -4.30
C MET A 103 -4.83 -2.32 -2.82
N ILE A 104 -3.88 -2.52 -1.90
CA ILE A 104 -4.10 -2.35 -0.45
C ILE A 104 -4.52 -0.92 -0.13
N MET A 105 -3.87 0.10 -0.71
CA MET A 105 -4.24 1.50 -0.51
C MET A 105 -5.66 1.80 -1.03
N ALA A 106 -6.03 1.28 -2.20
CA ALA A 106 -7.39 1.43 -2.74
C ALA A 106 -8.45 0.79 -1.82
N ILE A 107 -8.18 -0.41 -1.30
CA ILE A 107 -9.08 -1.12 -0.38
C ILE A 107 -9.17 -0.37 0.96
N ALA A 108 -8.05 0.10 1.50
CA ALA A 108 -8.05 0.85 2.75
C ALA A 108 -8.90 2.13 2.66
N ALA A 109 -8.75 2.91 1.58
CA ALA A 109 -9.57 4.08 1.32
C ALA A 109 -11.06 3.72 1.13
N LEU A 110 -11.38 2.63 0.44
CA LEU A 110 -12.76 2.14 0.31
C LEU A 110 -13.35 1.83 1.69
N LEU A 111 -12.67 1.03 2.50
CA LEU A 111 -13.19 0.61 3.81
C LEU A 111 -13.28 1.75 4.82
N LYS A 112 -12.41 2.77 4.71
CA LYS A 112 -12.49 3.99 5.50
C LYS A 112 -13.77 4.78 5.21
N ARG A 113 -14.15 4.88 3.93
CA ARG A 113 -15.37 5.58 3.47
C ARG A 113 -16.63 4.73 3.66
N THR A 114 -16.55 3.46 3.34
CA THR A 114 -17.66 2.50 3.37
C THR A 114 -17.21 1.25 4.14
N PRO A 115 -17.46 1.20 5.48
CA PRO A 115 -16.95 0.11 6.32
C PRO A 115 -17.48 -1.29 5.97
N ASN A 116 -18.62 -1.36 5.31
CA ASN A 116 -19.20 -2.64 4.84
C ASN A 116 -19.72 -2.51 3.41
N PRO A 117 -18.82 -2.43 2.42
CA PRO A 117 -19.21 -2.23 1.03
C PRO A 117 -19.91 -3.46 0.45
N SER A 118 -20.89 -3.22 -0.42
CA SER A 118 -21.49 -4.24 -1.27
C SER A 118 -20.48 -4.77 -2.28
N ASP A 119 -20.81 -5.87 -2.93
CA ASP A 119 -19.95 -6.42 -3.99
C ASP A 119 -19.79 -5.46 -5.17
N ALA A 120 -20.87 -4.74 -5.54
CA ALA A 120 -20.83 -3.74 -6.60
C ALA A 120 -19.93 -2.55 -6.25
N GLU A 121 -19.94 -2.09 -4.99
CA GLU A 121 -19.03 -1.03 -4.52
C GLU A 121 -17.57 -1.49 -4.51
N ILE A 122 -17.30 -2.74 -4.14
CA ILE A 122 -15.95 -3.33 -4.23
C ILE A 122 -15.48 -3.36 -5.69
N GLU A 123 -16.30 -3.88 -6.60
CA GLU A 123 -15.97 -4.00 -8.03
C GLU A 123 -15.76 -2.63 -8.68
N GLY A 124 -16.57 -1.64 -8.31
CA GLY A 124 -16.44 -0.27 -8.79
C GLY A 124 -15.21 0.47 -8.26
N ALA A 125 -14.81 0.20 -7.02
CA ALA A 125 -13.70 0.89 -6.37
C ALA A 125 -12.33 0.24 -6.65
N ILE A 126 -12.28 -1.11 -6.76
CA ILE A 126 -11.02 -1.85 -6.89
C ILE A 126 -10.80 -2.23 -8.36
N THR A 127 -10.39 -1.24 -9.13
CA THR A 127 -10.07 -1.38 -10.57
C THR A 127 -8.59 -1.67 -10.83
N ASN A 128 -7.82 -1.96 -9.80
CA ASN A 128 -6.38 -2.23 -9.90
C ASN A 128 -6.11 -3.50 -10.73
N LEU A 129 -5.13 -3.42 -11.64
CA LEU A 129 -4.75 -4.53 -12.50
C LEU A 129 -3.66 -5.40 -11.87
N CYS A 130 -3.84 -6.71 -11.96
CA CYS A 130 -2.83 -7.70 -11.56
C CYS A 130 -2.58 -8.71 -12.67
N ARG A 131 -1.32 -8.79 -13.14
CA ARG A 131 -0.93 -9.76 -14.19
C ARG A 131 -0.88 -11.20 -13.67
N CYS A 132 -0.65 -11.39 -12.37
CA CYS A 132 -0.61 -12.71 -11.74
C CYS A 132 -2.01 -13.31 -11.47
N GLY A 133 -3.09 -12.53 -11.62
CA GLY A 133 -4.45 -13.01 -11.45
C GLY A 133 -4.87 -13.27 -10.01
N ILE A 134 -4.49 -12.40 -9.06
CA ILE A 134 -4.80 -12.56 -7.63
C ILE A 134 -6.28 -12.33 -7.28
N TYR A 135 -7.11 -11.92 -8.22
CA TYR A 135 -8.50 -11.50 -7.99
C TYR A 135 -9.37 -12.47 -7.19
N PRO A 136 -9.29 -13.81 -7.38
CA PRO A 136 -10.08 -14.75 -6.57
C PRO A 136 -9.80 -14.66 -5.07
N ARG A 137 -8.62 -14.16 -4.67
CA ARG A 137 -8.23 -14.00 -3.26
C ARG A 137 -8.50 -12.59 -2.71
N VAL A 138 -8.64 -11.59 -3.58
CA VAL A 138 -8.84 -10.20 -3.18
C VAL A 138 -10.17 -10.00 -2.47
N LYS A 139 -11.27 -10.52 -3.04
CA LYS A 139 -12.60 -10.37 -2.45
C LYS A 139 -12.73 -11.06 -1.07
N PRO A 140 -12.27 -12.31 -0.88
CA PRO A 140 -12.15 -12.92 0.45
C PRO A 140 -11.32 -12.08 1.43
N ALA A 141 -10.18 -11.52 0.98
CA ALA A 141 -9.34 -10.66 1.82
C ALA A 141 -10.07 -9.38 2.25
N ILE A 142 -10.83 -8.73 1.38
CA ILE A 142 -11.65 -7.58 1.74
C ILE A 142 -12.70 -7.96 2.79
N ARG A 143 -13.43 -9.07 2.61
CA ARG A 143 -14.43 -9.55 3.58
C ARG A 143 -13.79 -9.89 4.93
N ARG A 144 -12.60 -10.47 4.94
CA ARG A 144 -11.83 -10.71 6.16
C ARG A 144 -11.39 -9.41 6.82
N ALA A 145 -10.87 -8.44 6.05
CA ALA A 145 -10.48 -7.14 6.57
C ALA A 145 -11.64 -6.43 7.30
N ILE A 146 -12.85 -6.53 6.77
CA ILE A 146 -14.06 -6.01 7.42
C ILE A 146 -14.30 -6.71 8.78
N ARG A 147 -14.19 -8.04 8.85
CA ARG A 147 -14.36 -8.77 10.11
C ARG A 147 -13.29 -8.42 11.15
N ILE A 148 -12.04 -8.25 10.70
CA ILE A 148 -10.95 -7.82 11.57
C ILE A 148 -11.19 -6.39 12.07
N ALA A 149 -11.57 -5.46 11.19
CA ALA A 149 -11.87 -4.09 11.56
C ALA A 149 -13.03 -3.98 12.57
N ASN A 150 -14.04 -4.84 12.44
CA ASN A 150 -15.18 -4.89 13.34
C ASN A 150 -14.91 -5.69 14.63
N GLY A 151 -13.69 -6.22 14.82
CA GLY A 151 -13.32 -7.02 16.00
C GLY A 151 -13.96 -8.41 16.08
N THR A 152 -14.64 -8.87 15.02
CA THR A 152 -15.29 -10.19 14.96
C THR A 152 -14.33 -11.32 14.56
N GLU A 153 -13.17 -10.96 14.02
CA GLU A 153 -12.08 -11.89 13.71
C GLU A 153 -10.75 -11.30 14.20
N ARG A 154 -9.87 -12.12 14.73
CA ARG A 154 -8.48 -11.76 15.03
C ARG A 154 -7.58 -12.47 14.04
N ALA A 155 -6.80 -11.72 13.27
CA ALA A 155 -5.73 -12.30 12.49
C ALA A 155 -4.66 -12.84 13.45
N ALA A 156 -4.21 -14.07 13.22
CA ALA A 156 -2.97 -14.52 13.85
C ALA A 156 -1.85 -13.57 13.38
N ALA A 157 -1.04 -13.07 14.31
CA ALA A 157 0.09 -12.23 13.97
C ALA A 157 0.91 -12.93 12.89
N ALA A 158 1.11 -12.26 11.76
CA ALA A 158 2.02 -12.78 10.75
C ALA A 158 3.38 -12.97 11.42
N PRO A 159 4.07 -14.10 11.21
CA PRO A 159 5.41 -14.28 11.75
C PRO A 159 6.27 -13.08 11.30
N PRO A 160 7.19 -12.60 12.15
CA PRO A 160 8.07 -11.50 11.78
C PRO A 160 8.75 -11.81 10.45
N PRO A 161 8.82 -10.85 9.52
CA PRO A 161 9.48 -11.10 8.25
C PRO A 161 10.96 -11.36 8.49
N GLY A 162 11.42 -12.48 8.00
CA GLY A 162 12.82 -12.88 8.07
C GLY A 162 13.13 -13.88 9.17
N ILE A 163 14.25 -14.53 9.00
CA ILE A 163 14.83 -15.44 9.99
C ILE A 163 15.65 -14.58 10.96
N ARG A 164 15.50 -14.80 12.24
CA ARG A 164 16.37 -14.12 13.23
C ARG A 164 17.83 -14.46 12.91
N PRO A 165 18.79 -13.54 13.09
CA PRO A 165 20.22 -13.79 12.79
C PRO A 165 20.75 -15.07 13.41
N ALA A 166 20.34 -15.39 14.65
CA ALA A 166 20.71 -16.62 15.34
C ALA A 166 20.16 -17.91 14.69
N ASP A 167 19.00 -17.81 14.05
CA ASP A 167 18.38 -18.93 13.34
C ASP A 167 18.94 -19.04 11.92
N ALA A 168 19.30 -17.91 11.30
CA ALA A 168 19.96 -17.90 9.99
C ALA A 168 21.30 -18.63 10.02
N ALA A 169 22.09 -18.44 11.05
CA ALA A 169 23.37 -19.14 11.22
C ALA A 169 23.25 -20.69 11.32
N ARG A 170 22.08 -21.19 11.77
CA ARG A 170 21.79 -22.63 11.80
C ARG A 170 21.35 -23.21 10.48
N ILE A 171 20.68 -22.40 9.66
CA ILE A 171 20.07 -22.83 8.40
C ILE A 171 21.02 -22.61 7.22
N VAL A 172 21.86 -21.60 7.30
CA VAL A 172 22.85 -21.23 6.28
C VAL A 172 24.26 -21.33 6.87
N PRO A 173 24.92 -22.48 6.76
CA PRO A 173 26.25 -22.70 7.38
C PRO A 173 27.33 -21.71 6.97
N ALA A 174 27.14 -20.98 5.86
CA ALA A 174 28.06 -19.94 5.38
C ALA A 174 27.88 -18.59 6.10
N LEU A 175 26.81 -18.41 6.90
CA LEU A 175 26.59 -17.22 7.73
C LEU A 175 27.07 -17.47 9.15
N THR A 176 28.37 -17.61 9.33
CA THR A 176 28.96 -17.57 10.69
C THR A 176 28.93 -16.11 11.16
N PRO A 177 28.47 -15.83 12.41
CA PRO A 177 28.71 -14.53 13.02
C PRO A 177 30.22 -14.29 13.02
N GLY A 178 30.68 -13.17 12.45
CA GLY A 178 32.06 -12.76 12.58
C GLY A 178 32.42 -12.62 14.06
N GLU A 179 33.57 -13.16 14.46
CA GLU A 179 34.18 -12.97 15.77
C GLU A 179 34.54 -11.50 15.99
#